data_59e6e5bbfbdf508d843ef26b4391239a
#
_entry.id   59e6e5bbfbdf508d843ef26b4391239a
#
_cell.length_a   1.000
_cell.length_b   1.000
_cell.length_c   1.000
_cell.angle_alpha   90.00
_cell.angle_beta   90.00
_cell.angle_gamma   90.00
#
_symmetry.space_group_name_H-M   'P 1'
#
loop_
_entity.id
_entity.type
_entity.pdbx_description
1 polymer ?
#
loop_
_entity_poly.entity_id
_entity_poly.type
_entity_poly.pdbx_seq_one_letter_code
_entity_poly.pdbx_strand_id
1 'polypeptide(L)'
;NASNAGAFLSLPDVDQFSLNDAVNEVITSYGTNIPSDEVLIQPMLQAVVHSGVAFSHDPNTCAPYRIVNWSNGEDTAAVTGGIGGRIWQQSASCKAIAPQEIMPVIDLLDELLVLFTDTPVDCEFAVTDENDTKILWLLQARPLILTDTPESINTQKDRLQKIYNKVVRGMGPHPFLMGKQTVYGVMPDWNPAEIIGVRPKPLALSLYRELITDSTWAY
;
A
#
# COMPACT_ATOMS: atom_id res chain seq x y z
N ASN A 1 18.28 -2.66 7.57
CA ASN A 1 18.39 -1.66 6.50
C ASN A 1 17.24 -0.67 6.67
N ALA A 2 17.54 0.59 6.97
CA ALA A 2 16.55 1.64 7.04
C ALA A 2 16.27 2.16 5.61
N SER A 3 15.02 2.54 5.32
CA SER A 3 14.70 3.27 4.09
C SER A 3 15.39 4.64 4.13
N ASN A 4 16.09 4.99 3.06
CA ASN A 4 16.65 6.33 2.88
C ASN A 4 15.66 7.28 2.17
N ALA A 5 14.37 6.98 2.20
CA ALA A 5 13.35 7.84 1.60
C ALA A 5 13.39 9.24 2.23
N GLY A 6 13.50 10.27 1.40
CA GLY A 6 13.60 11.67 1.84
C GLY A 6 14.93 12.07 2.45
N ALA A 7 15.95 11.20 2.45
CA ALA A 7 17.27 11.52 2.98
C ALA A 7 18.11 12.41 2.04
N PHE A 8 17.76 12.45 0.76
CA PHE A 8 18.48 13.20 -0.27
C PHE A 8 17.61 14.30 -0.85
N LEU A 9 18.27 15.41 -1.22
CA LEU A 9 17.60 16.53 -1.83
C LEU A 9 17.09 16.18 -3.25
N SER A 10 15.86 16.61 -3.55
CA SER A 10 15.27 16.55 -4.88
C SER A 10 14.88 17.95 -5.30
N LEU A 11 15.29 18.37 -6.49
CA LEU A 11 15.02 19.68 -7.04
C LEU A 11 14.13 19.53 -8.29
N PRO A 12 12.84 19.90 -8.21
CA PRO A 12 11.95 19.93 -9.37
C PRO A 12 12.19 21.19 -10.22
N ASP A 13 11.65 21.20 -11.42
CA ASP A 13 11.60 22.37 -12.34
C ASP A 13 12.96 23.00 -12.65
N VAL A 14 14.01 22.17 -12.71
CA VAL A 14 15.36 22.60 -13.07
C VAL A 14 15.47 22.80 -14.57
N ASP A 15 15.85 24.00 -15.03
CA ASP A 15 16.10 24.28 -16.42
C ASP A 15 17.58 24.01 -16.82
N GLN A 16 17.87 24.08 -18.13
CA GLN A 16 19.20 23.76 -18.59
C GLN A 16 20.28 24.78 -18.14
N PHE A 17 19.88 25.98 -17.72
CA PHE A 17 20.84 27.04 -17.30
C PHE A 17 21.24 26.85 -15.83
N SER A 18 20.30 26.34 -15.00
CA SER A 18 20.50 26.07 -13.58
C SER A 18 20.89 24.61 -13.28
N LEU A 19 20.97 23.74 -14.29
CA LEU A 19 21.22 22.32 -14.13
C LEU A 19 22.53 22.03 -13.37
N ASN A 20 23.63 22.69 -13.71
CA ASN A 20 24.91 22.46 -13.06
C ASN A 20 24.88 22.85 -11.58
N ASP A 21 24.23 23.96 -11.25
CA ASP A 21 24.09 24.42 -9.86
C ASP A 21 23.19 23.47 -9.07
N ALA A 22 22.09 23.01 -9.65
CA ALA A 22 21.19 22.03 -9.05
C ALA A 22 21.89 20.69 -8.77
N VAL A 23 22.68 20.17 -9.71
CA VAL A 23 23.47 18.94 -9.50
C VAL A 23 24.47 19.11 -8.37
N ASN A 24 25.19 20.25 -8.31
CA ASN A 24 26.12 20.54 -7.22
C ASN A 24 25.41 20.65 -5.86
N GLU A 25 24.22 21.23 -5.82
CA GLU A 25 23.42 21.33 -4.60
C GLU A 25 22.98 19.94 -4.10
N VAL A 26 22.51 19.08 -5.00
CA VAL A 26 22.15 17.70 -4.66
C VAL A 26 23.37 16.92 -4.14
N ILE A 27 24.52 16.98 -4.83
CA ILE A 27 25.76 16.32 -4.39
C ILE A 27 26.18 16.85 -3.00
N THR A 28 26.09 18.16 -2.79
CA THR A 28 26.44 18.78 -1.50
C THR A 28 25.53 18.28 -0.37
N SER A 29 24.26 18.00 -0.69
CA SER A 29 23.29 17.48 0.29
C SER A 29 23.62 16.09 0.82
N TYR A 30 24.45 15.30 0.11
CA TYR A 30 24.86 13.96 0.57
C TYR A 30 25.77 13.99 1.80
N GLY A 31 26.40 15.13 2.10
CA GLY A 31 27.21 15.32 3.32
C GLY A 31 28.55 14.58 3.33
N THR A 32 28.74 13.61 2.45
CA THR A 32 29.98 12.85 2.26
C THR A 32 30.29 12.79 0.77
N ASN A 33 31.49 13.22 0.37
CA ASN A 33 31.92 13.15 -1.02
C ASN A 33 32.47 11.73 -1.29
N ILE A 34 31.59 10.80 -1.67
CA ILE A 34 31.99 9.46 -2.08
C ILE A 34 32.11 9.46 -3.62
N PRO A 35 33.28 9.09 -4.19
CA PRO A 35 33.49 9.16 -5.65
C PRO A 35 32.52 8.33 -6.50
N SER A 36 31.77 7.43 -5.88
CA SER A 36 30.75 6.59 -6.53
C SER A 36 29.32 7.11 -6.38
N ASP A 37 29.13 8.28 -5.76
CA ASP A 37 27.80 8.87 -5.64
C ASP A 37 27.33 9.37 -7.00
N GLU A 38 26.08 9.08 -7.32
CA GLU A 38 25.44 9.42 -8.59
C GLU A 38 24.23 10.32 -8.37
N VAL A 39 23.92 11.18 -9.33
CA VAL A 39 22.72 12.02 -9.35
C VAL A 39 21.84 11.56 -10.50
N LEU A 40 20.59 11.21 -10.18
CA LEU A 40 19.59 10.89 -11.19
C LEU A 40 18.97 12.18 -11.73
N ILE A 41 19.05 12.38 -13.04
CA ILE A 41 18.40 13.49 -13.75
C ILE A 41 17.30 12.89 -14.62
N GLN A 42 16.07 13.35 -14.43
CA GLN A 42 14.90 12.89 -15.18
C GLN A 42 14.20 14.07 -15.87
N PRO A 43 13.61 13.88 -17.07
CA PRO A 43 12.75 14.88 -17.66
C PRO A 43 11.57 15.18 -16.73
N MET A 44 11.24 16.47 -16.58
CA MET A 44 10.03 16.88 -15.87
C MET A 44 8.80 16.52 -16.71
N LEU A 45 7.93 15.68 -16.17
CA LEU A 45 6.71 15.28 -16.85
C LEU A 45 5.70 16.41 -16.89
N GLN A 46 5.03 16.53 -18.02
CA GLN A 46 3.95 17.50 -18.25
C GLN A 46 2.64 16.76 -18.52
N ALA A 47 1.51 17.45 -18.37
CA ALA A 47 0.19 16.88 -18.57
C ALA A 47 -0.05 15.58 -17.75
N VAL A 48 0.41 15.55 -16.50
CA VAL A 48 0.19 14.45 -15.59
C VAL A 48 -1.29 14.39 -15.19
N VAL A 49 -1.96 13.28 -15.49
CA VAL A 49 -3.37 13.05 -15.15
C VAL A 49 -3.55 12.21 -13.88
N HIS A 50 -2.60 11.33 -13.62
CA HIS A 50 -2.55 10.51 -12.41
C HIS A 50 -1.11 10.37 -11.93
N SER A 51 -0.93 10.34 -10.62
CA SER A 51 0.34 9.97 -10.02
C SER A 51 0.11 9.19 -8.73
N GLY A 52 1.08 8.40 -8.32
CA GLY A 52 0.90 7.61 -7.13
C GLY A 52 2.05 6.70 -6.77
N VAL A 53 1.79 5.88 -5.76
CA VAL A 53 2.69 4.83 -5.28
C VAL A 53 2.00 3.48 -5.38
N ALA A 54 2.77 2.46 -5.68
CA ALA A 54 2.27 1.10 -5.75
C ALA A 54 3.20 0.14 -5.00
N PHE A 55 2.59 -0.86 -4.34
CA PHE A 55 3.29 -1.84 -3.52
C PHE A 55 2.93 -3.25 -3.99
N SER A 56 3.92 -4.09 -4.10
CA SER A 56 3.72 -5.50 -4.41
C SER A 56 3.23 -6.32 -3.22
N HIS A 57 3.49 -5.84 -2.00
CA HIS A 57 3.08 -6.42 -0.73
C HIS A 57 2.56 -5.35 0.21
N ASP A 58 1.68 -5.72 1.12
CA ASP A 58 1.25 -4.83 2.20
C ASP A 58 2.41 -4.61 3.19
N PRO A 59 2.90 -3.37 3.35
CA PRO A 59 4.03 -3.09 4.24
C PRO A 59 3.76 -3.39 5.72
N ASN A 60 2.48 -3.42 6.14
CA ASN A 60 2.11 -3.66 7.54
C ASN A 60 1.97 -5.15 7.86
N THR A 61 1.39 -5.92 6.96
CA THR A 61 1.11 -7.34 7.18
C THR A 61 2.09 -8.27 6.48
N CYS A 62 2.96 -7.75 5.63
CA CYS A 62 3.89 -8.49 4.77
C CYS A 62 3.20 -9.48 3.81
N ALA A 63 1.88 -9.35 3.66
CA ALA A 63 1.08 -10.22 2.80
C ALA A 63 1.11 -9.74 1.33
N PRO A 64 1.02 -10.66 0.35
CA PRO A 64 1.12 -10.35 -1.06
C PRO A 64 -0.17 -9.71 -1.60
N TYR A 65 -0.43 -8.49 -1.18
CA TYR A 65 -1.45 -7.60 -1.74
C TYR A 65 -0.83 -6.63 -2.73
N ARG A 66 -1.43 -6.48 -3.89
CA ARG A 66 -1.18 -5.35 -4.78
C ARG A 66 -1.93 -4.15 -4.21
N ILE A 67 -1.21 -3.11 -3.86
CA ILE A 67 -1.78 -1.89 -3.29
C ILE A 67 -1.37 -0.74 -4.20
N VAL A 68 -2.34 0.04 -4.65
CA VAL A 68 -2.09 1.26 -5.42
C VAL A 68 -2.77 2.41 -4.71
N ASN A 69 -2.00 3.44 -4.41
CA ASN A 69 -2.50 4.71 -3.90
C ASN A 69 -2.19 5.78 -4.94
N TRP A 70 -3.22 6.46 -5.47
CA TRP A 70 -3.05 7.45 -6.52
C TRP A 70 -3.98 8.64 -6.36
N SER A 71 -3.60 9.76 -6.90
CA SER A 71 -4.42 10.97 -7.02
C SER A 71 -4.59 11.37 -8.49
N ASN A 72 -5.62 12.14 -8.74
CA ASN A 72 -5.84 12.79 -10.02
C ASN A 72 -5.19 14.19 -9.99
N GLY A 73 -4.50 14.57 -11.07
CA GLY A 73 -3.91 15.89 -11.24
C GLY A 73 -2.39 15.91 -11.20
N GLU A 74 -1.84 17.09 -11.34
CA GLU A 74 -0.39 17.34 -11.49
C GLU A 74 0.37 17.28 -10.16
N ASP A 75 -0.33 17.28 -9.01
CA ASP A 75 0.32 17.28 -7.71
C ASP A 75 0.80 15.87 -7.32
N THR A 76 1.98 15.51 -7.80
CA THR A 76 2.66 14.26 -7.47
C THR A 76 3.06 14.20 -5.99
N ALA A 77 3.21 15.34 -5.33
CA ALA A 77 3.60 15.43 -3.92
C ALA A 77 2.44 15.10 -2.96
N ALA A 78 1.19 15.23 -3.39
CA ALA A 78 0.01 14.99 -2.55
C ALA A 78 -0.06 13.53 -2.07
N VAL A 79 0.28 12.56 -2.93
CA VAL A 79 0.23 11.13 -2.58
C VAL A 79 1.44 10.71 -1.76
N THR A 80 2.64 11.17 -2.12
CA THR A 80 3.88 10.89 -1.38
C THR A 80 3.89 11.58 -0.02
N GLY A 81 3.20 12.73 0.10
CA GLY A 81 3.00 13.47 1.36
C GLY A 81 1.87 12.92 2.25
N GLY A 82 1.15 11.88 1.82
CA GLY A 82 0.06 11.28 2.62
C GLY A 82 -1.22 12.13 2.71
N ILE A 83 -1.38 13.12 1.85
CA ILE A 83 -2.52 14.05 1.85
C ILE A 83 -3.54 13.61 0.80
N GLY A 84 -4.36 12.63 1.17
CA GLY A 84 -5.46 12.18 0.31
C GLY A 84 -5.02 11.19 -0.77
N GLY A 85 -5.98 10.76 -1.58
CA GLY A 85 -5.78 9.81 -2.67
C GLY A 85 -6.84 8.73 -2.66
N ARG A 86 -6.92 8.00 -3.78
CA ARG A 86 -7.73 6.79 -3.90
C ARG A 86 -6.83 5.60 -3.60
N ILE A 87 -7.34 4.65 -2.83
CA ILE A 87 -6.60 3.42 -2.52
C ILE A 87 -7.36 2.25 -3.11
N TRP A 88 -6.65 1.41 -3.81
CA TRP A 88 -7.12 0.10 -4.23
C TRP A 88 -6.19 -0.97 -3.72
N GLN A 89 -6.77 -2.05 -3.23
CA GLN A 89 -6.02 -3.17 -2.66
C GLN A 89 -6.64 -4.49 -3.06
N GLN A 90 -5.83 -5.43 -3.47
CA GLN A 90 -6.26 -6.77 -3.84
C GLN A 90 -5.18 -7.80 -3.59
N SER A 91 -5.59 -9.01 -3.15
CA SER A 91 -4.69 -10.16 -3.08
C SER A 91 -4.10 -10.48 -4.46
N ALA A 92 -2.79 -10.72 -4.52
CA ALA A 92 -2.11 -11.12 -5.75
C ALA A 92 -2.67 -12.42 -6.36
N SER A 93 -3.29 -13.28 -5.56
CA SER A 93 -3.94 -14.51 -6.02
C SER A 93 -5.36 -14.32 -6.55
N CYS A 94 -5.95 -13.14 -6.40
CA CYS A 94 -7.32 -12.85 -6.82
C CYS A 94 -7.34 -12.46 -8.30
N LYS A 95 -8.37 -12.90 -9.01
CA LYS A 95 -8.60 -12.58 -10.43
C LYS A 95 -9.62 -11.46 -10.65
N ALA A 96 -9.97 -10.70 -9.60
CA ALA A 96 -10.87 -9.57 -9.78
C ALA A 96 -10.20 -8.51 -10.68
N ILE A 97 -11.01 -7.76 -11.39
CA ILE A 97 -10.51 -6.76 -12.34
C ILE A 97 -10.22 -5.48 -11.57
N ALA A 98 -8.99 -5.00 -11.66
CA ALA A 98 -8.63 -3.67 -11.18
C ALA A 98 -9.35 -2.58 -11.98
N PRO A 99 -9.57 -1.38 -11.41
CA PRO A 99 -10.02 -0.24 -12.19
C PRO A 99 -9.13 -0.01 -13.42
N GLN A 100 -9.76 0.29 -14.57
CA GLN A 100 -9.03 0.39 -15.84
C GLN A 100 -7.88 1.41 -15.78
N GLU A 101 -8.05 2.47 -15.00
CA GLU A 101 -7.05 3.53 -14.82
C GLU A 101 -5.75 3.07 -14.17
N ILE A 102 -5.78 2.00 -13.35
CA ILE A 102 -4.61 1.47 -12.64
C ILE A 102 -4.16 0.09 -13.12
N MET A 103 -4.86 -0.53 -14.08
CA MET A 103 -4.43 -1.83 -14.63
C MET A 103 -2.97 -1.81 -15.11
N PRO A 104 -2.49 -0.80 -15.88
CA PRO A 104 -1.10 -0.76 -16.31
C PRO A 104 -0.10 -0.70 -15.13
N VAL A 105 -0.52 -0.13 -13.99
CA VAL A 105 0.33 -0.07 -12.79
C VAL A 105 0.45 -1.45 -12.13
N ILE A 106 -0.60 -2.26 -12.20
CA ILE A 106 -0.55 -3.65 -11.70
C ILE A 106 0.38 -4.50 -12.57
N ASP A 107 0.27 -4.36 -13.90
CA ASP A 107 1.16 -5.04 -14.84
C ASP A 107 2.62 -4.61 -14.60
N LEU A 108 2.88 -3.32 -14.38
CA LEU A 108 4.20 -2.80 -14.02
C LEU A 108 4.74 -3.43 -12.72
N LEU A 109 3.91 -3.59 -11.68
CA LEU A 109 4.33 -4.26 -10.45
C LEU A 109 4.75 -5.73 -10.69
N ASP A 110 4.05 -6.43 -11.57
CA ASP A 110 4.37 -7.81 -11.89
C ASP A 110 5.67 -7.90 -12.71
N GLU A 111 5.93 -6.96 -13.63
CA GLU A 111 7.22 -6.83 -14.33
C GLU A 111 8.36 -6.52 -13.36
N LEU A 112 8.16 -5.58 -12.44
CA LEU A 112 9.16 -5.22 -11.44
C LEU A 112 9.51 -6.41 -10.52
N LEU A 113 8.52 -7.22 -10.11
CA LEU A 113 8.80 -8.43 -9.33
C LEU A 113 9.69 -9.42 -10.07
N VAL A 114 9.50 -9.58 -11.39
CA VAL A 114 10.39 -10.42 -12.20
C VAL A 114 11.81 -9.85 -12.23
N LEU A 115 11.96 -8.53 -12.44
CA LEU A 115 13.25 -7.84 -12.47
C LEU A 115 13.99 -7.89 -11.13
N PHE A 116 13.26 -7.81 -10.03
CA PHE A 116 13.80 -7.86 -8.67
C PHE A 116 13.85 -9.29 -8.09
N THR A 117 13.71 -10.32 -8.94
CA THR A 117 13.78 -11.73 -8.53
C THR A 117 12.86 -12.09 -7.36
N ASP A 118 11.59 -11.74 -7.50
CA ASP A 118 10.52 -11.93 -6.51
C ASP A 118 10.74 -11.21 -5.17
N THR A 119 11.73 -10.31 -5.09
CA THR A 119 11.87 -9.42 -3.94
C THR A 119 10.69 -8.45 -3.91
N PRO A 120 9.98 -8.29 -2.79
CA PRO A 120 8.94 -7.27 -2.66
C PRO A 120 9.44 -5.89 -3.06
N VAL A 121 8.61 -5.16 -3.83
CA VAL A 121 8.96 -3.85 -4.37
C VAL A 121 7.88 -2.82 -4.08
N ASP A 122 8.29 -1.57 -3.92
CA ASP A 122 7.44 -0.39 -4.06
C ASP A 122 7.93 0.44 -5.25
N CYS A 123 7.00 1.15 -5.88
CA CYS A 123 7.35 2.05 -6.97
C CYS A 123 6.50 3.32 -6.93
N GLU A 124 7.07 4.38 -7.48
CA GLU A 124 6.39 5.64 -7.76
C GLU A 124 6.13 5.73 -9.25
N PHE A 125 4.94 6.16 -9.62
CA PHE A 125 4.54 6.25 -11.01
C PHE A 125 3.78 7.55 -11.31
N ALA A 126 3.76 7.93 -12.58
CA ALA A 126 2.90 8.94 -13.12
C ALA A 126 2.29 8.48 -14.45
N VAL A 127 1.14 9.02 -14.79
CA VAL A 127 0.48 8.82 -16.08
C VAL A 127 0.29 10.18 -16.71
N THR A 128 0.83 10.36 -17.90
CA THR A 128 0.60 11.56 -18.73
C THR A 128 -0.48 11.26 -19.77
N ASP A 129 -1.15 12.32 -20.24
CA ASP A 129 -2.09 12.24 -21.36
C ASP A 129 -1.53 13.10 -22.51
N GLU A 130 -1.06 12.45 -23.54
CA GLU A 130 -0.54 13.09 -24.75
C GLU A 130 -1.46 12.77 -25.93
N ASN A 131 -2.29 13.74 -26.29
CA ASN A 131 -3.24 13.61 -27.41
C ASN A 131 -4.17 12.36 -27.30
N ASP A 132 -4.85 12.22 -26.16
CA ASP A 132 -5.69 11.09 -25.80
C ASP A 132 -4.94 9.73 -25.69
N THR A 133 -3.62 9.78 -25.65
CA THR A 133 -2.79 8.60 -25.41
C THR A 133 -2.19 8.69 -24.00
N LYS A 134 -2.59 7.74 -23.15
CA LYS A 134 -2.05 7.64 -21.79
C LYS A 134 -0.73 6.88 -21.79
N ILE A 135 0.29 7.51 -21.21
CA ILE A 135 1.62 6.93 -21.05
C ILE A 135 1.92 6.78 -19.58
N LEU A 136 2.22 5.54 -19.16
CA LEU A 136 2.66 5.23 -17.81
C LEU A 136 4.18 5.42 -17.70
N TRP A 137 4.59 6.19 -16.71
CA TRP A 137 5.98 6.47 -16.37
C TRP A 137 6.32 5.84 -15.03
N LEU A 138 7.38 5.04 -14.99
CA LEU A 138 8.02 4.63 -13.76
C LEU A 138 8.99 5.71 -13.31
N LEU A 139 8.73 6.33 -12.16
CA LEU A 139 9.57 7.39 -11.61
C LEU A 139 10.66 6.83 -10.72
N GLN A 140 10.31 5.88 -9.87
CA GLN A 140 11.22 5.20 -8.96
C GLN A 140 10.74 3.78 -8.69
N ALA A 141 11.67 2.84 -8.52
CA ALA A 141 11.40 1.51 -7.99
C ALA A 141 12.49 1.11 -7.00
N ARG A 142 12.10 0.45 -5.93
CA ARG A 142 13.06 -0.04 -4.92
C ARG A 142 12.54 -1.29 -4.22
N PRO A 143 13.44 -2.08 -3.59
CA PRO A 143 13.03 -3.14 -2.69
C PRO A 143 12.20 -2.58 -1.53
N LEU A 144 11.02 -3.16 -1.32
CA LEU A 144 10.13 -2.81 -0.22
C LEU A 144 10.70 -3.35 1.09
N ILE A 145 10.85 -2.46 2.07
CA ILE A 145 11.30 -2.87 3.40
C ILE A 145 10.10 -3.36 4.19
N LEU A 146 10.09 -4.64 4.51
CA LEU A 146 9.08 -5.29 5.32
C LEU A 146 9.58 -5.50 6.75
N THR A 147 8.66 -5.50 7.70
CA THR A 147 8.95 -5.72 9.12
C THR A 147 9.20 -7.18 9.45
N ASP A 148 8.72 -8.09 8.58
CA ASP A 148 8.83 -9.54 8.73
C ASP A 148 9.02 -10.20 7.35
N THR A 149 9.18 -11.52 7.34
CA THR A 149 9.32 -12.31 6.12
C THR A 149 8.05 -12.18 5.24
N PRO A 150 8.21 -11.88 3.94
CA PRO A 150 7.07 -11.77 3.04
C PRO A 150 6.32 -13.11 2.94
N GLU A 151 4.99 -13.03 3.03
CA GLU A 151 4.16 -14.21 2.86
C GLU A 151 4.11 -14.62 1.38
N SER A 152 4.15 -15.93 1.12
CA SER A 152 4.02 -16.43 -0.25
C SER A 152 2.58 -16.30 -0.77
N ILE A 153 2.43 -16.09 -2.07
CA ILE A 153 1.12 -16.05 -2.74
C ILE A 153 0.32 -17.34 -2.49
N ASN A 154 0.99 -18.49 -2.48
CA ASN A 154 0.32 -19.78 -2.23
C ASN A 154 -0.22 -19.87 -0.80
N THR A 155 0.55 -19.47 0.19
CA THR A 155 0.12 -19.45 1.60
C THR A 155 -1.10 -18.54 1.79
N GLN A 156 -1.07 -17.35 1.20
CA GLN A 156 -2.21 -16.45 1.23
C GLN A 156 -3.44 -17.04 0.55
N LYS A 157 -3.26 -17.63 -0.64
CA LYS A 157 -4.34 -18.27 -1.39
C LYS A 157 -5.03 -19.37 -0.58
N ASP A 158 -4.25 -20.23 0.07
CA ASP A 158 -4.78 -21.30 0.91
C ASP A 158 -5.57 -20.76 2.12
N ARG A 159 -5.07 -19.69 2.73
CA ARG A 159 -5.76 -19.01 3.83
C ARG A 159 -7.07 -18.38 3.36
N LEU A 160 -7.06 -17.66 2.25
CA LEU A 160 -8.26 -17.05 1.67
C LEU A 160 -9.29 -18.12 1.28
N GLN A 161 -8.85 -19.27 0.75
CA GLN A 161 -9.75 -20.38 0.43
C GLN A 161 -10.39 -20.98 1.69
N LYS A 162 -9.64 -21.12 2.79
CA LYS A 162 -10.18 -21.56 4.09
C LYS A 162 -11.22 -20.59 4.62
N ILE A 163 -10.94 -19.27 4.55
CA ILE A 163 -11.88 -18.21 4.96
C ILE A 163 -13.14 -18.27 4.10
N TYR A 164 -13.01 -18.34 2.78
CA TYR A 164 -14.12 -18.47 1.84
C TYR A 164 -15.02 -19.67 2.20
N ASN A 165 -14.42 -20.85 2.38
CA ASN A 165 -15.14 -22.06 2.73
C ASN A 165 -15.86 -21.96 4.08
N LYS A 166 -15.26 -21.28 5.06
CA LYS A 166 -15.88 -21.01 6.37
C LYS A 166 -17.09 -20.09 6.22
N VAL A 167 -16.95 -19.00 5.47
CA VAL A 167 -18.03 -18.03 5.23
C VAL A 167 -19.19 -18.70 4.49
N VAL A 168 -18.91 -19.39 3.37
CA VAL A 168 -19.95 -20.09 2.58
C VAL A 168 -20.73 -21.09 3.43
N ARG A 169 -20.04 -21.89 4.24
CA ARG A 169 -20.71 -22.83 5.13
C ARG A 169 -21.56 -22.14 6.20
N GLY A 170 -21.11 -20.97 6.70
CA GLY A 170 -21.81 -20.22 7.72
C GLY A 170 -22.98 -19.37 7.17
N MET A 171 -23.06 -19.15 5.84
CA MET A 171 -24.15 -18.36 5.25
C MET A 171 -25.51 -19.08 5.20
N GLY A 172 -25.56 -20.36 5.51
CA GLY A 172 -26.81 -21.13 5.58
C GLY A 172 -27.73 -20.70 6.73
N PRO A 173 -28.91 -21.34 6.83
CA PRO A 173 -29.83 -21.09 7.94
C PRO A 173 -29.19 -21.43 9.28
N HIS A 174 -29.38 -20.59 10.27
CA HIS A 174 -28.92 -20.83 11.63
C HIS A 174 -30.09 -21.27 12.52
N PRO A 175 -29.94 -22.31 13.38
CA PRO A 175 -31.06 -22.88 14.13
C PRO A 175 -31.71 -21.90 15.12
N PHE A 176 -31.00 -20.89 15.56
CA PHE A 176 -31.47 -19.91 16.57
C PHE A 176 -31.77 -18.51 15.93
N LEU A 177 -31.68 -18.37 14.63
CA LEU A 177 -31.97 -17.12 13.94
C LEU A 177 -33.13 -17.29 12.96
N MET A 178 -33.96 -16.26 12.88
CA MET A 178 -35.05 -16.25 11.89
C MET A 178 -34.45 -15.90 10.52
N GLY A 179 -34.89 -16.63 9.49
CA GLY A 179 -34.45 -16.40 8.12
C GLY A 179 -33.83 -17.61 7.46
N LYS A 180 -33.55 -17.49 6.17
CA LYS A 180 -33.00 -18.59 5.35
C LYS A 180 -31.49 -18.46 5.10
N GLN A 181 -30.89 -17.33 5.44
CA GLN A 181 -29.50 -17.02 5.20
C GLN A 181 -28.91 -16.24 6.36
N THR A 182 -27.63 -16.49 6.65
CA THR A 182 -26.82 -15.67 7.55
C THR A 182 -26.01 -14.67 6.72
N VAL A 183 -26.03 -13.41 7.11
CA VAL A 183 -25.25 -12.36 6.48
C VAL A 183 -24.07 -12.02 7.37
N TYR A 184 -22.87 -12.11 6.82
CA TYR A 184 -21.65 -11.66 7.50
C TYR A 184 -21.40 -10.19 7.18
N GLY A 185 -20.97 -9.45 8.18
CA GLY A 185 -20.55 -8.05 8.05
C GLY A 185 -19.23 -7.84 8.76
N VAL A 186 -18.53 -6.77 8.37
CA VAL A 186 -17.40 -6.27 9.13
C VAL A 186 -17.95 -5.48 10.31
N MET A 187 -17.51 -5.82 11.51
CA MET A 187 -17.87 -5.06 12.70
C MET A 187 -17.19 -3.68 12.59
N PRO A 188 -17.96 -2.58 12.61
CA PRO A 188 -17.37 -1.25 12.71
C PRO A 188 -16.65 -1.11 14.06
N ASP A 189 -15.83 -0.11 14.19
CA ASP A 189 -15.00 0.19 15.34
C ASP A 189 -15.53 -0.30 16.68
N TRP A 190 -14.71 -1.09 17.37
CA TRP A 190 -14.97 -1.55 18.72
C TRP A 190 -14.09 -0.79 19.70
N ASN A 191 -14.67 0.15 20.42
CA ASN A 191 -13.97 0.91 21.45
C ASN A 191 -14.32 0.40 22.84
N PRO A 192 -13.46 -0.39 23.52
CA PRO A 192 -13.72 -0.86 24.88
C PRO A 192 -14.02 0.28 25.87
N ALA A 193 -13.42 1.46 25.66
CA ALA A 193 -13.62 2.60 26.53
C ALA A 193 -15.07 3.11 26.55
N GLU A 194 -15.83 2.90 25.47
CA GLU A 194 -17.26 3.25 25.42
C GLU A 194 -18.12 2.32 26.28
N ILE A 195 -17.66 1.09 26.48
CA ILE A 195 -18.41 0.06 27.23
C ILE A 195 -18.05 0.09 28.71
N ILE A 196 -16.75 0.14 29.04
CA ILE A 196 -16.27 -0.02 30.42
C ILE A 196 -15.55 1.22 30.96
N GLY A 197 -15.45 2.28 30.14
CA GLY A 197 -14.76 3.53 30.47
C GLY A 197 -13.25 3.47 30.25
N VAL A 198 -12.62 4.66 30.13
CA VAL A 198 -11.17 4.83 29.92
C VAL A 198 -10.34 4.32 31.12
N ARG A 199 -10.94 4.33 32.33
CA ARG A 199 -10.34 3.81 33.57
C ARG A 199 -11.33 2.88 34.24
N PRO A 200 -11.48 1.63 33.74
CA PRO A 200 -12.48 0.73 34.25
C PRO A 200 -12.18 0.33 35.71
N LYS A 201 -13.23 0.20 36.51
CA LYS A 201 -13.12 -0.39 37.84
C LYS A 201 -12.80 -1.89 37.73
N PRO A 202 -12.15 -2.48 38.75
CA PRO A 202 -11.73 -3.88 38.71
C PRO A 202 -12.83 -4.87 38.33
N LEU A 203 -14.06 -4.70 38.85
CA LEU A 203 -15.20 -5.55 38.52
C LEU A 203 -15.60 -5.43 37.03
N ALA A 204 -15.68 -4.20 36.49
CA ALA A 204 -16.01 -3.99 35.09
C ALA A 204 -14.95 -4.62 34.17
N LEU A 205 -13.66 -4.44 34.52
CA LEU A 205 -12.56 -5.03 33.77
C LEU A 205 -12.58 -6.57 33.82
N SER A 206 -12.84 -7.17 34.99
CA SER A 206 -12.89 -8.62 35.12
C SER A 206 -14.07 -9.25 34.35
N LEU A 207 -15.24 -8.60 34.37
CA LEU A 207 -16.38 -9.03 33.56
C LEU A 207 -16.12 -8.86 32.06
N TYR A 208 -15.51 -7.79 31.66
CA TYR A 208 -15.16 -7.58 30.26
C TYR A 208 -14.16 -8.64 29.76
N ARG A 209 -13.17 -8.98 30.57
CA ARG A 209 -12.22 -10.05 30.26
C ARG A 209 -12.93 -11.39 30.12
N GLU A 210 -13.72 -11.78 31.09
CA GLU A 210 -14.43 -13.06 31.09
C GLU A 210 -15.43 -13.19 29.93
N LEU A 211 -16.21 -12.15 29.66
CA LEU A 211 -17.27 -12.20 28.66
C LEU A 211 -16.82 -11.87 27.25
N ILE A 212 -15.76 -11.11 27.07
CA ILE A 212 -15.35 -10.57 25.78
C ILE A 212 -13.95 -11.05 25.38
N THR A 213 -12.89 -10.67 26.12
CA THR A 213 -11.52 -10.85 25.62
C THR A 213 -10.97 -12.25 25.83
N ASP A 214 -11.27 -12.88 26.95
CA ASP A 214 -10.63 -14.14 27.34
C ASP A 214 -11.42 -15.38 26.87
N SER A 215 -12.68 -15.24 26.48
CA SER A 215 -13.51 -16.35 25.99
C SER A 215 -14.10 -16.14 24.60
N THR A 216 -14.68 -14.98 24.33
CA THR A 216 -15.42 -14.75 23.08
C THR A 216 -14.54 -14.27 21.95
N TRP A 217 -13.50 -13.48 22.23
CA TRP A 217 -12.65 -12.82 21.23
C TRP A 217 -11.23 -13.38 21.15
N ALA A 218 -10.81 -14.21 22.09
CA ALA A 218 -9.48 -14.80 22.11
C ALA A 218 -9.35 -16.08 21.25
N TYR A 219 -10.47 -16.62 20.71
CA TYR A 219 -10.48 -17.88 19.95
C TYR A 219 -11.03 -17.74 18.52
#